data_2871a1c8b35acda8b9cb483bc8f65a08
#
_entry.id   2871a1c8b35acda8b9cb483bc8f65a08
#
_cell.length_a   1.000
_cell.length_b   1.000
_cell.length_c   1.000
_cell.angle_alpha   90.00
_cell.angle_beta   90.00
_cell.angle_gamma   90.00
#
_symmetry.space_group_name_H-M   'P 1'
#
loop_
_entity.id
_entity.type
_entity.pdbx_description
1 polymer ?
#
loop_
_entity_poly.entity_id
_entity_poly.type
_entity_poly.pdbx_seq_one_letter_code
_entity_poly.pdbx_strand_id
1 'polypeptide(L)'
;MAAPPTSTHRAAGAARSGVVGTIVAAVAFLDGVFIGAPIALLAASFRPSLVYVLATVVVVFLVMGCCRWVDRRWDDWFLGKNGTRIEKRLETMRASRLMAYPVAWIQRGSDRWYALAAAVANPILVATLSRFVGGKRIGKRRILLGAVAYAVPFVAMWSIVGFAIGETIRAT
;
A
#
# COMPACT_ATOMS: atom_id res chain seq x y z
N MET A 1 -20.36 -22.48 29.29
CA MET A 1 -21.11 -22.05 28.08
C MET A 1 -20.93 -20.55 27.94
N ALA A 2 -20.20 -20.11 26.89
CA ALA A 2 -20.01 -18.68 26.64
C ALA A 2 -21.22 -18.13 25.85
N ALA A 3 -21.77 -17.00 26.28
CA ALA A 3 -22.90 -16.35 25.62
C ALA A 3 -22.55 -15.96 24.18
N PRO A 4 -23.45 -16.10 23.20
CA PRO A 4 -23.19 -15.70 21.83
C PRO A 4 -22.97 -14.17 21.72
N PRO A 5 -22.06 -13.71 20.84
CA PRO A 5 -21.78 -12.28 20.70
C PRO A 5 -23.03 -11.52 20.24
N THR A 6 -23.35 -10.44 20.94
CA THR A 6 -24.52 -9.61 20.67
C THR A 6 -24.45 -8.97 19.28
N SER A 7 -25.60 -8.74 18.64
CA SER A 7 -25.76 -8.17 17.30
C SER A 7 -25.01 -6.85 17.08
N THR A 8 -24.84 -6.05 18.11
CA THR A 8 -24.08 -4.79 18.11
C THR A 8 -22.59 -4.98 17.83
N HIS A 9 -21.97 -6.09 18.27
CA HIS A 9 -20.58 -6.39 17.98
C HIS A 9 -20.35 -6.79 16.51
N ARG A 10 -21.32 -7.45 15.86
CA ARG A 10 -21.24 -7.80 14.43
C ARG A 10 -21.41 -6.56 13.54
N ALA A 11 -22.32 -5.66 13.86
CA ALA A 11 -22.53 -4.42 13.12
C ALA A 11 -21.32 -3.48 13.17
N ALA A 12 -20.68 -3.34 14.34
CA ALA A 12 -19.46 -2.54 14.49
C ALA A 12 -18.25 -3.14 13.73
N GLY A 13 -18.17 -4.46 13.61
CA GLY A 13 -17.15 -5.15 12.81
C GLY A 13 -17.33 -4.93 11.30
N ALA A 14 -18.57 -5.00 10.82
CA ALA A 14 -18.90 -4.79 9.41
C ALA A 14 -18.64 -3.33 8.97
N ALA A 15 -19.02 -2.35 9.79
CA ALA A 15 -18.77 -0.94 9.51
C ALA A 15 -17.27 -0.61 9.43
N ARG A 16 -16.45 -1.22 10.30
CA ARG A 16 -14.99 -1.00 10.31
C ARG A 16 -14.27 -1.65 9.13
N SER A 17 -14.69 -2.84 8.70
CA SER A 17 -14.16 -3.48 7.49
C SER A 17 -14.52 -2.69 6.23
N GLY A 18 -15.69 -2.05 6.18
CA GLY A 18 -16.09 -1.14 5.12
C GLY A 18 -15.16 0.07 4.97
N VAL A 19 -14.81 0.73 6.08
CA VAL A 19 -13.91 1.90 6.05
C VAL A 19 -12.51 1.53 5.55
N VAL A 20 -11.93 0.42 6.00
CA VAL A 20 -10.62 -0.04 5.52
C VAL A 20 -10.68 -0.38 4.04
N GLY A 21 -11.72 -1.09 3.60
CA GLY A 21 -11.93 -1.40 2.19
C GLY A 21 -12.04 -0.15 1.31
N THR A 22 -12.76 0.87 1.79
CA THR A 22 -12.89 2.16 1.09
C THR A 22 -11.56 2.89 0.95
N ILE A 23 -10.73 2.91 2.00
CA ILE A 23 -9.40 3.55 1.95
C ILE A 23 -8.50 2.81 0.96
N VAL A 24 -8.47 1.48 0.99
CA VAL A 24 -7.67 0.68 0.05
C VAL A 24 -8.14 0.90 -1.39
N ALA A 25 -9.45 0.92 -1.62
CA ALA A 25 -10.03 1.18 -2.95
C ALA A 25 -9.70 2.60 -3.45
N ALA A 26 -9.78 3.61 -2.58
CA ALA A 26 -9.43 4.98 -2.93
C ALA A 26 -7.94 5.12 -3.30
N VAL A 27 -7.04 4.49 -2.53
CA VAL A 27 -5.61 4.49 -2.84
C VAL A 27 -5.34 3.78 -4.17
N ALA A 28 -5.95 2.60 -4.40
CA ALA A 28 -5.79 1.88 -5.65
C ALA A 28 -6.33 2.67 -6.86
N PHE A 29 -7.44 3.39 -6.69
CA PHE A 29 -7.98 4.27 -7.72
C PHE A 29 -7.04 5.43 -8.04
N LEU A 30 -6.49 6.10 -7.03
CA LEU A 30 -5.52 7.19 -7.21
C LEU A 30 -4.25 6.68 -7.90
N ASP A 31 -3.72 5.53 -7.50
CA ASP A 31 -2.58 4.90 -8.18
C ASP A 31 -2.91 4.60 -9.66
N GLY A 32 -4.12 4.09 -9.94
CA GLY A 32 -4.58 3.84 -11.30
C GLY A 32 -4.63 5.11 -12.14
N VAL A 33 -5.21 6.18 -11.61
CA VAL A 33 -5.37 7.45 -12.35
C VAL A 33 -4.03 8.18 -12.53
N PHE A 34 -3.24 8.31 -11.46
CA PHE A 34 -2.04 9.16 -11.51
C PHE A 34 -0.80 8.45 -12.04
N ILE A 35 -0.72 7.15 -11.91
CA ILE A 35 0.44 6.35 -12.33
C ILE A 35 0.06 5.40 -13.47
N GLY A 36 -1.03 4.68 -13.33
CA GLY A 36 -1.44 3.66 -14.28
C GLY A 36 -1.87 4.21 -15.63
N ALA A 37 -2.74 5.23 -15.66
CA ALA A 37 -3.23 5.81 -16.90
C ALA A 37 -2.10 6.43 -17.77
N PRO A 38 -1.14 7.20 -17.24
CA PRO A 38 0.02 7.64 -18.00
C PRO A 38 0.84 6.47 -18.59
N ILE A 39 1.04 5.39 -17.83
CA ILE A 39 1.75 4.21 -18.31
C ILE A 39 0.99 3.56 -19.48
N ALA A 40 -0.34 3.42 -19.37
CA ALA A 40 -1.16 2.86 -20.43
C ALA A 40 -1.11 3.72 -21.70
N LEU A 41 -1.22 5.04 -21.58
CA LEU A 41 -1.09 5.96 -22.72
C LEU A 41 0.27 5.87 -23.40
N LEU A 42 1.35 5.80 -22.62
CA LEU A 42 2.70 5.60 -23.17
C LEU A 42 2.82 4.25 -23.86
N ALA A 43 2.28 3.17 -23.29
CA ALA A 43 2.32 1.84 -23.87
C ALA A 43 1.46 1.71 -25.14
N ALA A 44 0.40 2.50 -25.27
CA ALA A 44 -0.39 2.59 -26.49
C ALA A 44 0.36 3.31 -27.62
N SER A 45 1.24 4.28 -27.29
CA SER A 45 1.94 5.14 -28.23
C SER A 45 3.34 4.66 -28.60
N PHE A 46 4.01 3.94 -27.70
CA PHE A 46 5.40 3.49 -27.85
C PHE A 46 5.50 1.96 -27.76
N ARG A 47 6.74 1.42 -27.92
CA ARG A 47 7.01 -0.02 -27.73
C ARG A 47 6.70 -0.45 -26.30
N PRO A 48 5.74 -1.38 -26.08
CA PRO A 48 5.30 -1.74 -24.73
C PRO A 48 6.42 -2.26 -23.83
N SER A 49 7.39 -2.99 -24.39
CA SER A 49 8.53 -3.50 -23.62
C SER A 49 9.44 -2.41 -23.08
N LEU A 50 9.69 -1.36 -23.87
CA LEU A 50 10.50 -0.22 -23.43
C LEU A 50 9.77 0.56 -22.33
N VAL A 51 8.47 0.82 -22.53
CA VAL A 51 7.62 1.49 -21.54
C VAL A 51 7.57 0.70 -20.24
N TYR A 52 7.41 -0.62 -20.34
CA TYR A 52 7.40 -1.49 -19.16
C TYR A 52 8.69 -1.35 -18.32
N VAL A 53 9.86 -1.44 -18.95
CA VAL A 53 11.14 -1.35 -18.24
C VAL A 53 11.33 0.03 -17.60
N LEU A 54 11.15 1.10 -18.39
CA LEU A 54 11.35 2.47 -17.91
C LEU A 54 10.34 2.83 -16.82
N ALA A 55 9.06 2.53 -17.01
CA ALA A 55 8.03 2.80 -16.04
C ALA A 55 8.24 2.01 -14.74
N THR A 56 8.67 0.75 -14.81
CA THR A 56 8.99 -0.04 -13.63
C THR A 56 10.09 0.62 -12.80
N VAL A 57 11.17 1.05 -13.44
CA VAL A 57 12.27 1.76 -12.75
C VAL A 57 11.77 3.04 -12.10
N VAL A 58 11.02 3.87 -12.82
CA VAL A 58 10.47 5.13 -12.30
C VAL A 58 9.54 4.88 -11.12
N VAL A 59 8.62 3.92 -11.23
CA VAL A 59 7.68 3.59 -10.14
C VAL A 59 8.41 3.08 -8.91
N VAL A 60 9.43 2.21 -9.08
CA VAL A 60 10.26 1.75 -7.95
C VAL A 60 10.93 2.92 -7.23
N PHE A 61 11.55 3.85 -7.97
CA PHE A 61 12.19 5.02 -7.36
C PHE A 61 11.20 5.95 -6.67
N LEU A 62 10.03 6.20 -7.28
CA LEU A 62 8.94 6.99 -6.70
C LEU A 62 8.47 6.39 -5.38
N VAL A 63 8.12 5.11 -5.39
CA VAL A 63 7.67 4.39 -4.20
C VAL A 63 8.73 4.39 -3.10
N MET A 64 9.99 4.13 -3.45
CA MET A 64 11.09 4.20 -2.48
C MET A 64 11.27 5.61 -1.90
N GLY A 65 11.15 6.64 -2.73
CA GLY A 65 11.19 8.04 -2.32
C GLY A 65 10.08 8.37 -1.33
N CYS A 66 8.84 8.02 -1.67
CA CYS A 66 7.66 8.21 -0.81
C CYS A 66 7.79 7.45 0.52
N CYS A 67 8.18 6.18 0.50
CA CYS A 67 8.37 5.40 1.73
C CYS A 67 9.46 6.01 2.63
N ARG A 68 10.57 6.49 2.05
CA ARG A 68 11.64 7.16 2.81
C ARG A 68 11.19 8.52 3.35
N TRP A 69 10.42 9.26 2.56
CA TRP A 69 9.88 10.54 3.00
C TRP A 69 8.91 10.36 4.17
N VAL A 70 7.99 9.40 4.09
CA VAL A 70 7.11 9.02 5.20
C VAL A 70 7.92 8.60 6.42
N ASP A 71 8.94 7.75 6.27
CA ASP A 71 9.77 7.27 7.39
C ASP A 71 10.54 8.40 8.08
N ARG A 72 11.01 9.42 7.33
CA ARG A 72 11.72 10.58 7.88
C ARG A 72 10.78 11.57 8.57
N ARG A 73 9.60 11.82 7.99
CA ARG A 73 8.64 12.79 8.50
C ARG A 73 7.73 12.23 9.59
N TRP A 74 7.76 10.90 9.77
CA TRP A 74 6.93 10.23 10.77
C TRP A 74 7.12 10.78 12.17
N ASP A 75 8.38 10.94 12.58
CA ASP A 75 8.72 11.42 13.92
C ASP A 75 8.28 12.89 14.11
N ASP A 76 8.38 13.73 13.07
CA ASP A 76 7.92 15.12 13.10
C ASP A 76 6.39 15.24 13.20
N TRP A 77 5.66 14.39 12.48
CA TRP A 77 4.20 14.45 12.40
C TRP A 77 3.50 13.81 13.58
N PHE A 78 4.03 12.71 14.09
CA PHE A 78 3.38 11.91 15.14
C PHE A 78 3.99 12.10 16.53
N LEU A 79 5.25 12.52 16.65
CA LEU A 79 5.93 12.78 17.92
C LEU A 79 5.99 14.27 18.28
N GLY A 80 5.44 15.17 17.46
CA GLY A 80 5.32 16.58 17.76
C GLY A 80 4.49 16.86 19.02
N LYS A 81 4.25 18.16 19.36
CA LYS A 81 3.56 18.63 20.62
C LYS A 81 2.29 17.87 21.03
N ASN A 82 1.67 17.11 20.14
CA ASN A 82 0.50 16.27 20.40
C ASN A 82 0.82 14.77 20.56
N GLY A 83 2.08 14.38 20.58
CA GLY A 83 2.56 13.00 20.57
C GLY A 83 1.94 12.14 21.65
N THR A 84 1.82 12.66 22.86
CA THR A 84 1.28 11.91 24.02
C THR A 84 -0.21 11.52 23.86
N ARG A 85 -1.03 12.34 23.20
CA ARG A 85 -2.45 12.01 22.94
C ARG A 85 -2.60 10.97 21.82
N ILE A 86 -1.77 11.08 20.81
CA ILE A 86 -1.75 10.16 19.68
C ILE A 86 -1.18 8.81 20.14
N GLU A 87 -0.12 8.82 20.93
CA GLU A 87 0.50 7.63 21.50
C GLU A 87 -0.47 6.81 22.35
N LYS A 88 -1.24 7.44 23.24
CA LYS A 88 -2.32 6.78 24.00
C LYS A 88 -3.41 6.17 23.11
N ARG A 89 -3.83 6.88 22.06
CA ARG A 89 -4.80 6.32 21.07
C ARG A 89 -4.21 5.17 20.29
N LEU A 90 -2.93 5.25 19.95
CA LEU A 90 -2.18 4.19 19.29
C LEU A 90 -2.05 2.94 20.14
N GLU A 91 -1.74 3.08 21.43
CA GLU A 91 -1.71 1.98 22.37
C GLU A 91 -3.08 1.30 22.51
N THR A 92 -4.15 2.09 22.60
CA THR A 92 -5.53 1.57 22.64
C THR A 92 -5.89 0.84 21.33
N MET A 93 -5.45 1.35 20.19
CA MET A 93 -5.65 0.68 18.89
C MET A 93 -4.79 -0.59 18.75
N ARG A 94 -3.53 -0.57 19.21
CA ARG A 94 -2.65 -1.76 19.25
C ARG A 94 -3.23 -2.86 20.14
N ALA A 95 -3.84 -2.50 21.27
CA ALA A 95 -4.51 -3.42 22.17
C ALA A 95 -5.84 -3.98 21.60
N SER A 96 -6.38 -3.39 20.53
CA SER A 96 -7.60 -3.88 19.91
C SER A 96 -7.37 -5.20 19.17
N ARG A 97 -8.23 -6.19 19.37
CA ARG A 97 -8.17 -7.50 18.68
C ARG A 97 -8.15 -7.40 17.16
N LEU A 98 -8.71 -6.32 16.60
CA LEU A 98 -8.76 -6.06 15.17
C LEU A 98 -7.39 -5.72 14.58
N MET A 99 -6.52 -5.04 15.35
CA MET A 99 -5.16 -4.69 14.93
C MET A 99 -4.14 -5.76 15.33
N ALA A 100 -4.46 -6.63 16.25
CA ALA A 100 -3.55 -7.69 16.72
C ALA A 100 -3.11 -8.62 15.58
N TYR A 101 -4.00 -8.93 14.63
CA TYR A 101 -3.71 -9.80 13.48
C TYR A 101 -2.75 -9.14 12.45
N PRO A 102 -3.05 -7.97 11.87
CA PRO A 102 -2.13 -7.27 10.98
C PRO A 102 -0.80 -6.94 11.65
N VAL A 103 -0.84 -6.55 12.94
CA VAL A 103 0.35 -6.24 13.74
C VAL A 103 1.25 -7.45 13.90
N ALA A 104 0.71 -8.59 14.32
CA ALA A 104 1.46 -9.83 14.46
C ALA A 104 2.03 -10.28 13.10
N TRP A 105 1.27 -10.10 12.04
CA TRP A 105 1.67 -10.44 10.67
C TRP A 105 2.83 -9.57 10.18
N ILE A 106 2.77 -8.24 10.40
CA ILE A 106 3.82 -7.29 10.05
C ILE A 106 5.07 -7.50 10.94
N GLN A 107 4.91 -7.81 12.23
CA GLN A 107 6.03 -8.00 13.15
C GLN A 107 6.74 -9.34 12.97
N ARG A 108 6.00 -10.42 12.73
CA ARG A 108 6.54 -11.77 12.48
C ARG A 108 6.96 -11.97 11.03
N GLY A 109 6.54 -11.10 10.14
CA GLY A 109 6.74 -11.25 8.72
C GLY A 109 8.20 -11.20 8.32
N SER A 110 8.64 -12.25 7.62
CA SER A 110 9.87 -12.23 6.85
C SER A 110 9.78 -11.15 5.75
N ASP A 111 10.92 -10.82 5.14
CA ASP A 111 10.95 -9.88 4.00
C ASP A 111 9.99 -10.28 2.86
N ARG A 112 9.72 -11.59 2.70
CA ARG A 112 8.77 -12.15 1.73
C ARG A 112 7.33 -11.72 2.02
N TRP A 113 6.90 -11.79 3.28
CA TRP A 113 5.56 -11.38 3.68
C TRP A 113 5.35 -9.87 3.54
N TYR A 114 6.38 -9.08 3.85
CA TYR A 114 6.34 -7.64 3.60
C TYR A 114 6.18 -7.33 2.11
N ALA A 115 6.95 -8.01 1.25
CA ALA A 115 6.86 -7.83 -0.20
C ALA A 115 5.48 -8.22 -0.74
N LEU A 116 4.90 -9.34 -0.27
CA LEU A 116 3.57 -9.78 -0.66
C LEU A 116 2.49 -8.77 -0.22
N ALA A 117 2.54 -8.30 1.02
CA ALA A 117 1.62 -7.29 1.52
C ALA A 117 1.73 -5.98 0.72
N ALA A 118 2.95 -5.56 0.37
CA ALA A 118 3.20 -4.37 -0.42
C ALA A 118 2.69 -4.52 -1.87
N ALA A 119 2.81 -5.71 -2.46
CA ALA A 119 2.29 -5.99 -3.80
C ALA A 119 0.76 -5.87 -3.87
N VAL A 120 0.06 -6.29 -2.80
CA VAL A 120 -1.42 -6.30 -2.76
C VAL A 120 -2.01 -4.98 -2.29
N ALA A 121 -1.40 -4.36 -1.27
CA ALA A 121 -2.02 -3.25 -0.53
C ALA A 121 -1.34 -1.88 -0.72
N ASN A 122 -0.46 -1.74 -1.68
CA ASN A 122 0.41 -0.57 -1.88
C ASN A 122 1.54 -0.45 -0.83
N PRO A 123 2.80 -0.35 -1.26
CA PRO A 123 3.98 -0.33 -0.37
C PRO A 123 4.04 0.88 0.57
N ILE A 124 3.48 2.03 0.18
CA ILE A 124 3.44 3.22 1.02
C ILE A 124 2.50 2.99 2.20
N LEU A 125 1.33 2.39 1.94
CA LEU A 125 0.37 2.02 2.99
C LEU A 125 0.97 1.00 3.95
N VAL A 126 1.64 -0.04 3.43
CA VAL A 126 2.30 -1.07 4.25
C VAL A 126 3.46 -0.48 5.06
N ALA A 127 4.25 0.42 4.48
CA ALA A 127 5.31 1.13 5.19
C ALA A 127 4.73 1.99 6.33
N THR A 128 3.68 2.75 6.05
CA THR A 128 2.98 3.56 7.04
C THR A 128 2.45 2.71 8.19
N LEU A 129 1.73 1.63 7.88
CA LEU A 129 1.21 0.69 8.88
C LEU A 129 2.32 0.01 9.68
N SER A 130 3.41 -0.40 9.02
CA SER A 130 4.55 -1.04 9.69
C SER A 130 5.21 -0.10 10.69
N ARG A 131 5.34 1.18 10.32
CA ARG A 131 5.88 2.20 11.20
C ARG A 131 4.95 2.51 12.37
N PHE A 132 3.66 2.63 12.07
CA PHE A 132 2.60 2.87 13.04
C PHE A 132 2.54 1.76 14.11
N VAL A 133 2.67 0.51 13.68
CA VAL A 133 2.53 -0.66 14.53
C VAL A 133 3.83 -1.03 15.23
N GLY A 134 4.94 -1.00 14.50
CA GLY A 134 6.24 -1.49 14.97
C GLY A 134 7.08 -0.43 15.69
N GLY A 135 6.79 0.85 15.51
CA GLY A 135 7.59 1.96 16.04
C GLY A 135 9.05 2.02 15.52
N LYS A 136 9.50 0.99 14.78
CA LYS A 136 10.86 0.87 14.26
C LYS A 136 10.94 1.29 12.80
N ARG A 137 12.08 1.87 12.42
CA ARG A 137 12.36 2.21 11.02
C ARG A 137 12.41 0.97 10.15
N ILE A 138 11.84 1.10 8.96
CA ILE A 138 11.82 0.01 7.99
C ILE A 138 13.17 -0.06 7.29
N GLY A 139 13.79 -1.23 7.27
CA GLY A 139 15.07 -1.43 6.59
C GLY A 139 14.98 -1.14 5.09
N LYS A 140 16.03 -0.51 4.53
CA LYS A 140 16.11 -0.17 3.09
C LYS A 140 15.80 -1.34 2.17
N ARG A 141 16.24 -2.56 2.54
CA ARG A 141 15.99 -3.79 1.79
C ARG A 141 14.50 -4.12 1.72
N ARG A 142 13.76 -3.98 2.81
CA ARG A 142 12.30 -4.22 2.82
C ARG A 142 11.55 -3.22 1.95
N ILE A 143 11.92 -1.95 2.01
CA ILE A 143 11.33 -0.91 1.16
C ILE A 143 11.58 -1.23 -0.32
N LEU A 144 12.81 -1.61 -0.68
CA LEU A 144 13.14 -1.99 -2.05
C LEU A 144 12.35 -3.21 -2.52
N LEU A 145 12.31 -4.27 -1.72
CA LEU A 145 11.56 -5.49 -2.05
C LEU A 145 10.07 -5.20 -2.22
N GLY A 146 9.49 -4.40 -1.34
CA GLY A 146 8.09 -3.99 -1.44
C GLY A 146 7.82 -3.14 -2.68
N ALA A 147 8.71 -2.20 -3.00
CA ALA A 147 8.59 -1.36 -4.19
C ALA A 147 8.66 -2.17 -5.49
N VAL A 148 9.58 -3.13 -5.58
CA VAL A 148 9.71 -4.02 -6.74
C VAL A 148 8.51 -4.95 -6.86
N ALA A 149 8.11 -5.58 -5.75
CA ALA A 149 6.98 -6.51 -5.72
C ALA A 149 5.65 -5.84 -6.12
N TYR A 150 5.51 -4.54 -5.85
CA TYR A 150 4.38 -3.73 -6.29
C TYR A 150 4.54 -3.27 -7.75
N ALA A 151 5.67 -2.66 -8.10
CA ALA A 151 5.86 -2.01 -9.38
C ALA A 151 5.79 -2.98 -10.56
N VAL A 152 6.40 -4.17 -10.43
CA VAL A 152 6.46 -5.16 -11.51
C VAL A 152 5.06 -5.58 -11.99
N PRO A 153 4.16 -6.12 -11.16
CA PRO A 153 2.82 -6.51 -11.61
C PRO A 153 1.94 -5.30 -11.96
N PHE A 154 2.07 -4.19 -11.25
CA PHE A 154 1.30 -2.98 -11.50
C PHE A 154 1.60 -2.40 -12.89
N VAL A 155 2.87 -2.20 -13.21
CA VAL A 155 3.28 -1.67 -14.52
C VAL A 155 2.98 -2.66 -15.65
N ALA A 156 3.14 -3.98 -15.41
CA ALA A 156 2.78 -5.01 -16.38
C ALA A 156 1.29 -4.92 -16.74
N MET A 157 0.42 -4.85 -15.75
CA MET A 157 -1.03 -4.74 -15.95
C MET A 157 -1.38 -3.52 -16.82
N TRP A 158 -0.87 -2.33 -16.47
CA TRP A 158 -1.17 -1.11 -17.20
C TRP A 158 -0.53 -1.05 -18.58
N SER A 159 0.64 -1.68 -18.78
CA SER A 159 1.27 -1.81 -20.10
C SER A 159 0.44 -2.71 -21.03
N ILE A 160 -0.14 -3.80 -20.50
CA ILE A 160 -1.04 -4.68 -21.26
C ILE A 160 -2.34 -3.94 -21.63
N VAL A 161 -2.93 -3.21 -20.70
CA VAL A 161 -4.13 -2.38 -20.96
C VAL A 161 -3.84 -1.35 -22.04
N GLY A 162 -2.72 -0.64 -21.96
CA GLY A 162 -2.33 0.34 -22.97
C GLY A 162 -2.08 -0.27 -24.33
N PHE A 163 -1.42 -1.41 -24.39
CA PHE A 163 -1.21 -2.15 -25.65
C PHE A 163 -2.55 -2.55 -26.29
N ALA A 164 -3.48 -3.12 -25.51
CA ALA A 164 -4.79 -3.51 -26.01
C ALA A 164 -5.59 -2.32 -26.56
N ILE A 165 -5.55 -1.16 -25.87
CA ILE A 165 -6.17 0.09 -26.34
C ILE A 165 -5.51 0.54 -27.66
N GLY A 166 -4.17 0.53 -27.74
CA GLY A 166 -3.45 0.92 -28.94
C GLY A 166 -3.78 0.06 -30.16
N GLU A 167 -3.88 -1.25 -30.00
CA GLU A 167 -4.28 -2.16 -31.08
C GLU A 167 -5.75 -1.93 -31.52
N THR A 168 -6.66 -1.67 -30.58
CA THR A 168 -8.05 -1.37 -30.90
C THR A 168 -8.16 -0.09 -31.74
N ILE A 169 -7.44 0.97 -31.38
CA ILE A 169 -7.45 2.25 -32.11
C ILE A 169 -6.87 2.09 -33.52
N ARG A 170 -5.86 1.24 -33.71
CA ARG A 170 -5.25 1.02 -35.05
C ARG A 170 -6.12 0.17 -35.97
N ALA A 171 -7.01 -0.64 -35.38
CA ALA A 171 -7.91 -1.52 -36.13
C ALA A 171 -9.19 -0.82 -36.63
N THR A 172 -9.50 0.38 -36.09
CA THR A 172 -10.63 1.24 -36.52
C THR A 172 -10.17 2.30 -37.51
#